data_e9e5218fa76eeb09f6a47b3aa346ca9c
#
_entry.id   e9e5218fa76eeb09f6a47b3aa346ca9c
#
_cell.length_a   1.000
_cell.length_b   1.000
_cell.length_c   1.000
_cell.angle_alpha   90.00
_cell.angle_beta   90.00
_cell.angle_gamma   90.00
#
_symmetry.space_group_name_H-M   'P 1'
#
loop_
_entity.id
_entity.type
_entity.pdbx_description
1 polymer ?
#
loop_
_entity_poly.entity_id
_entity_poly.type
_entity_poly.pdbx_seq_one_letter_code
_entity_poly.pdbx_strand_id
1 'polypeptide(L)'
;MDELADLTERLVSIPSHEDETAAGDAIEEWLRAETDATVERDDAGNVLAFAGATDDPDADSLAFVGHHDVVPPAPEQTTGEGTGGEYVVERRDGRIYGRGTADMKGSVAAAMLSFRDATPPAGRELIFASFVGEEVGGEGARHAIDAGFAPDRAVVAEGSTNYSKPGVTDVVVAHRGRRGSRLV
;
A
#
# COMPACT_ATOMS: atom_id res chain seq x y z
N MET A 1 16.56 10.84 -12.25
CA MET A 1 16.25 9.53 -11.66
C MET A 1 14.74 9.43 -11.53
N ASP A 2 14.20 8.27 -11.62
CA ASP A 2 12.76 8.06 -11.56
C ASP A 2 12.39 7.86 -10.08
N GLU A 3 11.89 8.90 -9.45
CA GLU A 3 11.56 8.94 -8.02
C GLU A 3 10.62 7.79 -7.61
N LEU A 4 9.66 7.47 -8.47
CA LEU A 4 8.76 6.34 -8.23
C LEU A 4 9.52 5.02 -8.18
N ALA A 5 10.47 4.81 -9.09
CA ALA A 5 11.26 3.58 -9.10
C ALA A 5 12.17 3.47 -7.87
N ASP A 6 12.77 4.58 -7.45
CA ASP A 6 13.66 4.61 -6.29
C ASP A 6 12.86 4.35 -4.99
N LEU A 7 11.67 4.94 -4.84
CA LEU A 7 10.79 4.68 -3.69
C LEU A 7 10.26 3.25 -3.70
N THR A 8 9.85 2.74 -4.88
CA THR A 8 9.43 1.35 -5.04
C THR A 8 10.53 0.38 -4.62
N GLU A 9 11.76 0.58 -5.11
CA GLU A 9 12.90 -0.26 -4.77
C GLU A 9 13.18 -0.23 -3.27
N ARG A 10 13.13 0.95 -2.64
CA ARG A 10 13.27 1.09 -1.18
C ARG A 10 12.22 0.26 -0.43
N LEU A 11 10.94 0.39 -0.77
CA LEU A 11 9.87 -0.35 -0.07
C LEU A 11 9.93 -1.86 -0.33
N VAL A 12 10.23 -2.27 -1.56
CA VAL A 12 10.33 -3.69 -1.95
C VAL A 12 11.51 -4.37 -1.26
N SER A 13 12.61 -3.65 -0.97
CA SER A 13 13.76 -4.21 -0.26
C SER A 13 13.51 -4.54 1.21
N ILE A 14 12.42 -4.05 1.80
CA ILE A 14 12.07 -4.29 3.20
C ILE A 14 11.21 -5.54 3.31
N PRO A 15 11.67 -6.62 3.99
CA PRO A 15 10.85 -7.80 4.23
C PRO A 15 9.60 -7.47 5.05
N SER A 16 8.44 -8.02 4.63
CA SER A 16 7.14 -7.80 5.31
C SER A 16 6.16 -8.97 5.13
N HIS A 17 6.66 -10.20 5.10
CA HIS A 17 5.84 -11.41 4.98
C HIS A 17 5.55 -12.10 6.32
N GLU A 18 6.32 -11.79 7.38
CA GLU A 18 6.14 -12.29 8.73
C GLU A 18 5.93 -11.15 9.73
N ASP A 19 6.62 -10.04 9.52
CA ASP A 19 6.55 -8.84 10.35
C ASP A 19 6.59 -7.61 9.42
N GLU A 20 5.55 -6.84 9.44
CA GLU A 20 5.36 -5.67 8.57
C GLU A 20 5.86 -4.37 9.19
N THR A 21 6.29 -4.40 10.46
CA THR A 21 6.65 -3.21 11.24
C THR A 21 7.65 -2.32 10.50
N ALA A 22 8.74 -2.91 9.99
CA ALA A 22 9.78 -2.14 9.30
C ALA A 22 9.28 -1.49 7.99
N ALA A 23 8.36 -2.14 7.28
CA ALA A 23 7.76 -1.57 6.08
C ALA A 23 6.82 -0.40 6.42
N GLY A 24 6.01 -0.57 7.45
CA GLY A 24 5.16 0.49 7.99
C GLY A 24 5.97 1.67 8.51
N ASP A 25 7.07 1.44 9.23
CA ASP A 25 7.96 2.49 9.72
C ASP A 25 8.53 3.31 8.56
N ALA A 26 9.00 2.65 7.51
CA ALA A 26 9.55 3.32 6.33
C ALA A 26 8.51 4.19 5.59
N ILE A 27 7.26 3.74 5.53
CA ILE A 27 6.14 4.51 4.96
C ILE A 27 5.82 5.72 5.84
N GLU A 28 5.67 5.51 7.15
CA GLU A 28 5.39 6.56 8.11
C GLU A 28 6.47 7.64 8.13
N GLU A 29 7.74 7.24 8.21
CA GLU A 29 8.88 8.15 8.17
C GLU A 29 8.89 9.00 6.89
N TRP A 30 8.64 8.37 5.74
CA TRP A 30 8.61 9.07 4.47
C TRP A 30 7.47 10.08 4.41
N LEU A 31 6.26 9.70 4.82
CA LEU A 31 5.10 10.59 4.83
C LEU A 31 5.34 11.80 5.76
N ARG A 32 5.92 11.58 6.93
CA ARG A 32 6.27 12.67 7.87
C ARG A 32 7.37 13.59 7.33
N ALA A 33 8.29 13.06 6.55
CA ALA A 33 9.41 13.84 5.99
C ALA A 33 9.01 14.63 4.74
N GLU A 34 8.13 14.08 3.91
CA GLU A 34 7.85 14.60 2.57
C GLU A 34 6.51 15.30 2.46
N THR A 35 5.69 15.32 3.53
CA THR A 35 4.37 15.95 3.54
C THR A 35 4.11 16.76 4.80
N ASP A 36 3.18 17.72 4.73
CA ASP A 36 2.65 18.43 5.90
C ASP A 36 1.39 17.73 6.49
N ALA A 37 1.13 16.49 6.11
CA ALA A 37 -0.04 15.73 6.53
C ALA A 37 0.01 15.33 8.01
N THR A 38 -1.15 15.15 8.62
CA THR A 38 -1.25 14.44 9.89
C THR A 38 -1.05 12.95 9.63
N VAL A 39 0.01 12.37 10.18
CA VAL A 39 0.35 10.95 9.99
C VAL A 39 0.16 10.19 11.29
N GLU A 40 -0.60 9.11 11.22
CA GLU A 40 -0.96 8.26 12.34
C GLU A 40 -0.55 6.81 12.10
N ARG A 41 -0.14 6.12 13.16
CA ARG A 41 0.02 4.67 13.22
C ARG A 41 -1.03 4.14 14.19
N ASP A 42 -1.96 3.30 13.72
CA ASP A 42 -2.96 2.73 14.61
C ASP A 42 -2.43 1.51 15.38
N ASP A 43 -3.24 1.00 16.31
CA ASP A 43 -2.86 -0.13 17.19
C ASP A 43 -2.68 -1.46 16.40
N ALA A 44 -3.23 -1.57 15.21
CA ALA A 44 -3.01 -2.72 14.34
C ALA A 44 -1.69 -2.62 13.57
N GLY A 45 -1.12 -1.43 13.46
CA GLY A 45 0.08 -1.15 12.68
C GLY A 45 -0.19 -0.56 11.29
N ASN A 46 -1.43 -0.18 10.99
CA ASN A 46 -1.76 0.54 9.78
C ASN A 46 -1.15 1.94 9.78
N VAL A 47 -0.75 2.42 8.62
CA VAL A 47 -0.28 3.80 8.42
C VAL A 47 -1.35 4.60 7.71
N LEU A 48 -1.81 5.69 8.35
CA LEU A 48 -2.78 6.60 7.79
C LEU A 48 -2.19 8.01 7.73
N ALA A 49 -2.50 8.75 6.67
CA ALA A 49 -2.14 10.16 6.56
C ALA A 49 -3.31 10.96 6.01
N PHE A 50 -3.51 12.16 6.57
CA PHE A 50 -4.66 13.02 6.31
C PHE A 50 -4.19 14.41 5.88
N ALA A 51 -4.76 14.94 4.80
CA ALA A 51 -4.45 16.25 4.27
C ALA A 51 -5.71 17.01 3.83
N GLY A 52 -5.71 18.32 3.90
CA GLY A 52 -6.83 19.18 3.50
C GLY A 52 -7.78 19.51 4.65
N ALA A 53 -9.09 19.31 4.47
CA ALA A 53 -10.13 19.72 5.43
C ALA A 53 -10.36 18.65 6.52
N THR A 54 -9.33 18.29 7.24
CA THR A 54 -9.34 17.20 8.23
C THR A 54 -10.17 17.50 9.48
N ASP A 55 -10.44 18.77 9.77
CA ASP A 55 -11.24 19.22 10.92
C ASP A 55 -12.74 19.40 10.58
N ASP A 56 -13.13 19.17 9.33
CA ASP A 56 -14.50 19.31 8.85
C ASP A 56 -15.15 17.91 8.70
N PRO A 57 -16.07 17.53 9.60
CA PRO A 57 -16.74 16.24 9.54
C PRO A 57 -17.64 16.05 8.31
N ASP A 58 -17.99 17.12 7.63
CA ASP A 58 -18.81 17.10 6.40
C ASP A 58 -17.95 17.19 5.12
N ALA A 59 -16.60 17.21 5.25
CA ALA A 59 -15.72 17.23 4.10
C ALA A 59 -15.82 15.93 3.30
N ASP A 60 -16.04 16.05 2.00
CA ASP A 60 -15.98 14.92 1.06
C ASP A 60 -14.54 14.36 1.03
N SER A 61 -14.37 13.07 1.25
CA SER A 61 -13.07 12.42 1.38
C SER A 61 -12.74 11.48 0.22
N LEU A 62 -11.45 11.45 -0.16
CA LEU A 62 -10.88 10.50 -1.10
C LEU A 62 -9.69 9.80 -0.45
N ALA A 63 -9.69 8.47 -0.42
CA ALA A 63 -8.56 7.69 0.08
C ALA A 63 -7.78 7.00 -1.05
N PHE A 64 -6.45 7.06 -0.99
CA PHE A 64 -5.57 6.12 -1.66
C PHE A 64 -5.27 4.97 -0.72
N VAL A 65 -5.64 3.76 -1.10
CA VAL A 65 -5.61 2.59 -0.23
C VAL A 65 -4.71 1.51 -0.81
N GLY A 66 -3.87 0.93 0.04
CA GLY A 66 -3.04 -0.22 -0.27
C GLY A 66 -2.68 -1.03 0.97
N HIS A 67 -1.80 -2.00 0.81
CA HIS A 67 -1.22 -2.78 1.89
C HIS A 67 0.30 -2.87 1.75
N HIS A 68 1.00 -3.15 2.86
CA HIS A 68 2.45 -3.23 2.87
C HIS A 68 3.00 -4.59 3.32
N ASP A 69 2.14 -5.51 3.68
CA ASP A 69 2.49 -6.93 3.80
C ASP A 69 2.63 -7.58 2.41
N VAL A 70 3.22 -8.74 2.36
CA VAL A 70 3.40 -9.53 1.15
C VAL A 70 3.33 -11.02 1.49
N VAL A 71 2.92 -11.85 0.54
CA VAL A 71 3.02 -13.31 0.70
C VAL A 71 4.49 -13.75 0.84
N PRO A 72 4.76 -14.91 1.47
CA PRO A 72 6.11 -15.43 1.60
C PRO A 72 6.88 -15.46 0.28
N PRO A 73 8.16 -15.04 0.26
CA PRO A 73 8.97 -15.04 -0.95
C PRO A 73 9.32 -16.49 -1.37
N ALA A 74 9.53 -16.70 -2.67
CA ALA A 74 10.17 -17.90 -3.14
C ALA A 74 11.68 -17.89 -2.78
N PRO A 75 12.35 -19.06 -2.69
CA PRO A 75 13.77 -19.13 -2.32
C PRO A 75 14.68 -18.22 -3.16
N GLU A 76 14.37 -18.05 -4.43
CA GLU A 76 15.14 -17.22 -5.36
C GLU A 76 14.94 -15.70 -5.14
N GLN A 77 13.99 -15.32 -4.32
CA GLN A 77 13.65 -13.93 -4.00
C GLN A 77 14.27 -13.44 -2.69
N THR A 78 15.07 -14.30 -2.02
CA THR A 78 15.78 -13.96 -0.78
C THR A 78 17.25 -14.30 -0.88
N THR A 79 18.08 -13.56 -0.14
CA THR A 79 19.48 -13.90 0.08
C THR A 79 19.63 -14.62 1.42
N GLY A 80 20.35 -15.76 1.45
CA GLY A 80 20.58 -16.53 2.67
C GLY A 80 19.58 -17.67 2.88
N GLU A 81 19.78 -18.42 3.97
CA GLU A 81 18.91 -19.53 4.35
C GLU A 81 17.94 -19.12 5.46
N GLY A 82 16.68 -19.50 5.33
CA GLY A 82 15.63 -19.25 6.33
C GLY A 82 14.81 -17.99 6.10
N THR A 83 13.93 -17.66 7.06
CA THR A 83 12.94 -16.57 6.99
C THR A 83 13.54 -15.17 7.19
N GLY A 84 14.81 -15.06 7.61
CA GLY A 84 15.49 -13.79 7.91
C GLY A 84 16.35 -13.23 6.77
N GLY A 85 16.25 -13.77 5.55
CA GLY A 85 17.02 -13.29 4.41
C GLY A 85 16.55 -11.93 3.89
N GLU A 86 17.49 -11.12 3.38
CA GLU A 86 17.13 -9.89 2.66
C GLU A 86 16.42 -10.25 1.35
N TYR A 87 15.48 -9.41 0.92
CA TYR A 87 14.83 -9.58 -0.37
C TYR A 87 15.78 -9.26 -1.53
N VAL A 88 15.76 -10.10 -2.55
CA VAL A 88 16.43 -9.81 -3.81
C VAL A 88 15.58 -8.82 -4.59
N VAL A 89 16.13 -7.62 -4.82
CA VAL A 89 15.51 -6.60 -5.65
C VAL A 89 16.43 -6.33 -6.83
N GLU A 90 15.89 -6.39 -8.03
CA GLU A 90 16.65 -6.19 -9.25
C GLU A 90 15.96 -5.16 -10.16
N ARG A 91 16.71 -4.14 -10.56
CA ARG A 91 16.24 -3.15 -11.54
C ARG A 91 16.95 -3.40 -12.87
N ARG A 92 16.20 -3.85 -13.86
CA ARG A 92 16.71 -4.12 -15.20
C ARG A 92 15.66 -3.86 -16.27
N ASP A 93 16.10 -3.45 -17.45
CA ASP A 93 15.25 -3.24 -18.63
C ASP A 93 14.01 -2.35 -18.36
N GLY A 94 14.15 -1.34 -17.49
CA GLY A 94 13.07 -0.43 -17.12
C GLY A 94 12.01 -1.06 -16.20
N ARG A 95 12.31 -2.17 -15.53
CA ARG A 95 11.43 -2.90 -14.60
C ARG A 95 12.14 -3.15 -13.28
N ILE A 96 11.34 -3.30 -12.23
CA ILE A 96 11.79 -3.71 -10.91
C ILE A 96 11.24 -5.12 -10.65
N TYR A 97 12.11 -6.01 -10.22
CA TYR A 97 11.79 -7.39 -9.86
C TYR A 97 12.07 -7.60 -8.37
N GLY A 98 11.14 -8.19 -7.66
CA GLY A 98 11.24 -8.49 -6.23
C GLY A 98 9.89 -8.85 -5.65
N ARG A 99 9.88 -9.47 -4.45
CA ARG A 99 8.66 -9.79 -3.73
C ARG A 99 7.92 -8.50 -3.34
N GLY A 100 6.62 -8.42 -3.67
CA GLY A 100 5.79 -7.24 -3.37
C GLY A 100 5.88 -6.11 -4.39
N THR A 101 6.67 -6.22 -5.47
CA THR A 101 6.76 -5.14 -6.48
C THR A 101 5.42 -4.87 -7.15
N ALA A 102 4.71 -5.93 -7.56
CA ALA A 102 3.41 -5.81 -8.24
C ALA A 102 2.24 -5.89 -7.27
N ASP A 103 2.41 -6.57 -6.13
CA ASP A 103 1.41 -6.80 -5.10
C ASP A 103 2.05 -6.51 -3.73
N MET A 104 1.82 -5.21 -3.16
CA MET A 104 1.47 -4.07 -4.01
C MET A 104 2.34 -2.84 -3.67
N LYS A 105 3.59 -3.05 -3.19
CA LYS A 105 4.48 -1.96 -2.75
C LYS A 105 4.81 -0.94 -3.85
N GLY A 106 4.83 -1.37 -5.13
CA GLY A 106 4.95 -0.44 -6.25
C GLY A 106 3.78 0.53 -6.36
N SER A 107 2.57 0.02 -6.14
CA SER A 107 1.35 0.84 -6.11
C SER A 107 1.29 1.70 -4.84
N VAL A 108 1.77 1.20 -3.70
CA VAL A 108 1.91 1.99 -2.46
C VAL A 108 2.85 3.16 -2.68
N ALA A 109 4.01 2.95 -3.32
CA ALA A 109 4.94 4.03 -3.66
C ALA A 109 4.30 5.08 -4.57
N ALA A 110 3.54 4.65 -5.59
CA ALA A 110 2.80 5.55 -6.46
C ALA A 110 1.71 6.34 -5.72
N ALA A 111 1.00 5.69 -4.79
CA ALA A 111 0.01 6.34 -3.95
C ALA A 111 0.63 7.38 -2.99
N MET A 112 1.79 7.07 -2.39
CA MET A 112 2.54 8.00 -1.54
C MET A 112 2.95 9.26 -2.30
N LEU A 113 3.53 9.12 -3.49
CA LEU A 113 3.90 10.25 -4.33
C LEU A 113 2.68 11.04 -4.78
N SER A 114 1.59 10.36 -5.17
CA SER A 114 0.36 11.00 -5.57
C SER A 114 -0.28 11.79 -4.43
N PHE A 115 -0.24 11.25 -3.20
CA PHE A 115 -0.72 11.91 -2.00
C PHE A 115 0.11 13.17 -1.68
N ARG A 116 1.45 13.08 -1.73
CA ARG A 116 2.35 14.21 -1.52
C ARG A 116 2.12 15.35 -2.52
N ASP A 117 2.00 14.99 -3.80
CA ASP A 117 1.94 15.96 -4.89
C ASP A 117 0.52 16.55 -5.09
N ALA A 118 -0.49 15.94 -4.48
CA ALA A 118 -1.86 16.44 -4.58
C ALA A 118 -2.10 17.63 -3.64
N THR A 119 -2.92 18.55 -4.11
CA THR A 119 -3.45 19.64 -3.29
C THR A 119 -4.96 19.49 -3.20
N PRO A 120 -5.50 19.02 -2.06
CA PRO A 120 -6.94 18.89 -1.91
C PRO A 120 -7.63 20.23 -2.08
N PRO A 121 -8.74 20.31 -2.84
CA PRO A 121 -9.57 21.52 -2.90
C PRO A 121 -10.12 21.88 -1.53
N ALA A 122 -10.52 23.15 -1.35
CA ALA A 122 -11.16 23.60 -0.11
C ALA A 122 -12.41 22.76 0.21
N GLY A 123 -12.56 22.34 1.46
CA GLY A 123 -13.68 21.49 1.92
C GLY A 123 -13.54 20.02 1.46
N ARG A 124 -12.36 19.59 1.07
CA ARG A 124 -12.06 18.19 0.71
C ARG A 124 -10.95 17.63 1.58
N GLU A 125 -11.06 16.38 1.88
CA GLU A 125 -10.02 15.62 2.56
C GLU A 125 -9.38 14.60 1.62
N LEU A 126 -8.07 14.49 1.66
CA LEU A 126 -7.31 13.44 1.00
C LEU A 126 -6.69 12.55 2.06
N ILE A 127 -6.86 11.26 1.91
CA ILE A 127 -6.38 10.25 2.84
C ILE A 127 -5.42 9.32 2.10
N PHE A 128 -4.32 8.97 2.74
CA PHE A 128 -3.51 7.81 2.37
C PHE A 128 -3.69 6.75 3.45
N ALA A 129 -3.86 5.50 3.07
CA ALA A 129 -3.96 4.38 3.99
C ALA A 129 -3.18 3.18 3.46
N SER A 130 -2.26 2.66 4.28
CA SER A 130 -1.54 1.41 4.02
C SER A 130 -1.81 0.43 5.15
N PHE A 131 -2.49 -0.66 4.83
CA PHE A 131 -2.95 -1.63 5.81
C PHE A 131 -1.94 -2.77 6.01
N VAL A 132 -2.00 -3.39 7.19
CA VAL A 132 -1.31 -4.63 7.54
C VAL A 132 -2.20 -5.83 7.23
N GLY A 133 -1.59 -7.00 7.01
CA GLY A 133 -2.26 -8.29 7.00
C GLY A 133 -3.34 -8.45 5.93
N GLU A 134 -3.22 -7.81 4.78
CA GLU A 134 -4.15 -8.00 3.66
C GLU A 134 -4.12 -9.44 3.17
N GLU A 135 -2.93 -9.96 2.93
CA GLU A 135 -2.64 -11.30 2.40
C GLU A 135 -3.05 -12.45 3.34
N VAL A 136 -3.27 -12.13 4.61
CA VAL A 136 -3.70 -13.10 5.64
C VAL A 136 -5.14 -12.89 6.11
N GLY A 137 -5.92 -12.05 5.41
CA GLY A 137 -7.35 -11.91 5.64
C GLY A 137 -7.85 -10.50 5.87
N GLY A 138 -7.04 -9.47 5.62
CA GLY A 138 -7.43 -8.06 5.69
C GLY A 138 -7.65 -7.58 7.12
N GLU A 139 -6.81 -8.00 8.06
CA GLU A 139 -6.98 -7.69 9.49
C GLU A 139 -6.84 -6.19 9.74
N GLY A 140 -5.86 -5.54 9.12
CA GLY A 140 -5.64 -4.10 9.25
C GLY A 140 -6.81 -3.28 8.72
N ALA A 141 -7.32 -3.61 7.53
CA ALA A 141 -8.47 -2.92 6.96
C ALA A 141 -9.73 -3.10 7.82
N ARG A 142 -9.96 -4.29 8.38
CA ARG A 142 -11.09 -4.53 9.31
C ARG A 142 -10.95 -3.71 10.56
N HIS A 143 -9.76 -3.67 11.16
CA HIS A 143 -9.48 -2.85 12.34
C HIS A 143 -9.78 -1.37 12.06
N ALA A 144 -9.30 -0.83 10.96
CA ALA A 144 -9.54 0.56 10.59
C ALA A 144 -11.04 0.86 10.37
N ILE A 145 -11.77 -0.03 9.68
CA ILE A 145 -13.22 0.11 9.47
C ILE A 145 -13.98 0.05 10.80
N ASP A 146 -13.63 -0.86 11.69
CA ASP A 146 -14.25 -0.97 13.01
C ASP A 146 -13.95 0.27 13.88
N ALA A 147 -12.80 0.93 13.65
CA ALA A 147 -12.42 2.20 14.27
C ALA A 147 -13.05 3.44 13.60
N GLY A 148 -13.81 3.27 12.51
CA GLY A 148 -14.53 4.35 11.85
C GLY A 148 -13.92 4.85 10.53
N PHE A 149 -12.90 4.18 9.99
CA PHE A 149 -12.37 4.52 8.66
C PHE A 149 -13.41 4.24 7.58
N ALA A 150 -14.00 5.30 7.03
CA ALA A 150 -15.09 5.22 6.04
C ALA A 150 -15.01 6.40 5.06
N PRO A 151 -14.01 6.47 4.18
CA PRO A 151 -13.93 7.54 3.19
C PRO A 151 -15.09 7.46 2.19
N ASP A 152 -15.55 8.62 1.68
CA ASP A 152 -16.62 8.68 0.67
C ASP A 152 -16.23 7.97 -0.62
N ARG A 153 -14.94 8.01 -0.96
CA ARG A 153 -14.37 7.35 -2.15
C ARG A 153 -13.01 6.78 -1.82
N ALA A 154 -12.70 5.64 -2.43
CA ALA A 154 -11.38 5.05 -2.35
C ALA A 154 -10.87 4.64 -3.73
N VAL A 155 -9.57 4.82 -3.94
CA VAL A 155 -8.80 4.23 -5.02
C VAL A 155 -7.91 3.16 -4.41
N VAL A 156 -8.20 1.91 -4.72
CA VAL A 156 -7.37 0.75 -4.35
C VAL A 156 -6.51 0.43 -5.56
N ALA A 157 -5.21 0.65 -5.43
CA ALA A 157 -4.27 0.49 -6.54
C ALA A 157 -3.76 -0.96 -6.67
N GLU A 158 -4.62 -1.94 -6.36
CA GLU A 158 -4.32 -3.35 -6.42
C GLU A 158 -4.16 -3.84 -7.86
N GLY A 159 -3.22 -4.75 -8.08
CA GLY A 159 -3.00 -5.36 -9.38
C GLY A 159 -4.16 -6.24 -9.83
N SER A 160 -4.53 -6.19 -11.10
CA SER A 160 -5.52 -7.09 -11.70
C SER A 160 -4.85 -8.21 -12.47
N THR A 161 -5.35 -9.45 -12.35
CA THR A 161 -4.85 -10.60 -13.11
C THR A 161 -5.51 -10.76 -14.48
N ASN A 162 -6.54 -9.97 -14.78
CA ASN A 162 -7.34 -10.07 -16.01
C ASN A 162 -7.30 -8.76 -16.80
N TYR A 163 -6.12 -8.32 -17.19
CA TYR A 163 -5.98 -7.16 -18.08
C TYR A 163 -6.68 -7.38 -19.41
N SER A 164 -7.35 -6.37 -19.91
CA SER A 164 -7.95 -6.40 -21.27
C SER A 164 -6.87 -6.57 -22.33
N LYS A 165 -5.70 -5.96 -22.16
CA LYS A 165 -4.48 -6.20 -22.94
C LYS A 165 -3.27 -5.51 -22.30
N PRO A 166 -2.01 -5.88 -22.65
CA PRO A 166 -0.81 -5.19 -22.19
C PRO A 166 -0.85 -3.68 -22.51
N GLY A 167 -0.42 -2.87 -21.54
CA GLY A 167 -0.35 -1.41 -21.67
C GLY A 167 -1.69 -0.68 -21.54
N VAL A 168 -2.74 -1.37 -21.12
CA VAL A 168 -4.03 -0.76 -20.76
C VAL A 168 -4.19 -0.80 -19.25
N THR A 169 -4.56 0.35 -18.68
CA THR A 169 -4.99 0.44 -17.30
C THR A 169 -6.48 0.17 -17.22
N ASP A 170 -6.88 -0.90 -16.54
CA ASP A 170 -8.28 -1.20 -16.27
C ASP A 170 -8.69 -0.60 -14.93
N VAL A 171 -9.88 -0.01 -14.89
CA VAL A 171 -10.51 0.47 -13.65
C VAL A 171 -11.62 -0.49 -13.28
N VAL A 172 -11.45 -1.24 -12.20
CA VAL A 172 -12.46 -2.15 -11.68
C VAL A 172 -13.41 -1.37 -10.78
N VAL A 173 -14.66 -1.25 -11.19
CA VAL A 173 -15.69 -0.50 -10.44
C VAL A 173 -16.57 -1.38 -9.57
N ALA A 174 -16.50 -2.70 -9.74
CA ALA A 174 -17.16 -3.69 -8.88
C ALA A 174 -16.56 -5.08 -9.08
N HIS A 175 -16.57 -5.90 -8.05
CA HIS A 175 -16.19 -7.31 -8.13
C HIS A 175 -17.07 -8.18 -7.22
N ARG A 176 -17.05 -9.49 -7.48
CA ARG A 176 -17.66 -10.48 -6.59
C ARG A 176 -16.72 -10.77 -5.43
N GLY A 177 -17.25 -10.88 -4.23
CA GLY A 177 -16.50 -11.43 -3.11
C GLY A 177 -16.03 -12.87 -3.42
N ARG A 178 -14.87 -13.25 -2.87
CA ARG A 178 -14.33 -14.61 -2.95
C ARG A 178 -14.36 -15.24 -1.55
N ARG A 179 -14.85 -16.48 -1.45
CA ARG A 179 -14.74 -17.28 -0.24
C ARG A 179 -14.13 -18.62 -0.60
N GLY A 180 -12.99 -18.91 0.01
CA GLY A 180 -12.34 -20.22 -0.10
C GLY A 180 -12.75 -21.14 1.05
N SER A 181 -12.80 -22.46 0.81
CA SER A 181 -12.89 -23.49 1.85
C SER A 181 -11.90 -24.61 1.53
N ARG A 182 -11.33 -25.20 2.58
CA ARG A 182 -10.50 -26.39 2.47
C ARG A 182 -11.26 -27.57 3.06
N LEU A 183 -11.43 -28.62 2.28
CA LEU A 183 -11.90 -29.93 2.76
C LEU A 183 -10.68 -30.72 3.25
N VAL A 184 -10.76 -31.27 4.44
CA VAL A 184 -9.73 -32.13 5.06
C VAL A 184 -10.30 -33.53 5.14
#